data_d7053c3b6302e51642a22425392f3d6c
#
_entry.id   d7053c3b6302e51642a22425392f3d6c
#
_cell.length_a   1.000
_cell.length_b   1.000
_cell.length_c   1.000
_cell.angle_alpha   90.00
_cell.angle_beta   90.00
_cell.angle_gamma   90.00
#
_symmetry.space_group_name_H-M   'P 1'
#
loop_
_entity.id
_entity.type
_entity.pdbx_description
1 polymer ?
#
loop_
_entity_poly.entity_id
_entity_poly.type
_entity_poly.pdbx_seq_one_letter_code
_entity_poly.pdbx_strand_id
1 'polypeptide(L)'
;MTSIPISPSIQAKGYAHPEALVSTEWLAEHLHDPTLRIIESDEDVLLYEMGHLPNAQKVDWHSDLNDAVVRDYVSRDAFQALLRAKGIDDSTTVVFYGDKNNWWACYAFWVFQLFGFGNARLLDDGRTKWELEGREMTTVVPSFRETRYV
;
A
#
# COMPACT_ATOMS: atom_id res chain seq x y z
N MET A 1 10.91 5.34 -13.26
CA MET A 1 9.83 4.48 -12.77
C MET A 1 10.17 3.03 -13.03
N THR A 2 10.23 2.21 -11.99
CA THR A 2 10.61 0.81 -12.12
C THR A 2 9.45 0.00 -12.69
N SER A 3 9.71 -0.77 -13.75
CA SER A 3 8.75 -1.71 -14.31
C SER A 3 8.72 -2.97 -13.44
N ILE A 4 7.53 -3.37 -13.01
CA ILE A 4 7.32 -4.59 -12.23
C ILE A 4 6.78 -5.66 -13.17
N PRO A 5 7.46 -6.82 -13.27
CA PRO A 5 6.94 -7.92 -14.09
C PRO A 5 5.58 -8.41 -13.60
N ILE A 6 4.68 -8.70 -14.54
CA ILE A 6 3.37 -9.26 -14.19
C ILE A 6 3.56 -10.76 -13.92
N SER A 7 3.11 -11.20 -12.72
CA SER A 7 3.18 -12.61 -12.34
C SER A 7 2.35 -13.48 -13.30
N PRO A 8 2.84 -14.66 -13.71
CA PRO A 8 2.07 -15.58 -14.56
C PRO A 8 0.69 -15.94 -13.99
N SER A 9 0.57 -16.09 -12.66
CA SER A 9 -0.70 -16.39 -12.02
C SER A 9 -1.69 -15.23 -12.11
N ILE A 10 -1.23 -14.00 -12.04
CA ILE A 10 -2.04 -12.79 -12.21
C ILE A 10 -2.44 -12.65 -13.67
N GLN A 11 -1.51 -12.85 -14.59
CA GLN A 11 -1.76 -12.79 -16.03
C GLN A 11 -2.83 -13.79 -16.45
N ALA A 12 -2.80 -14.99 -15.89
CA ALA A 12 -3.73 -16.08 -16.22
C ALA A 12 -5.18 -15.78 -15.79
N LYS A 13 -5.39 -14.87 -14.84
CA LYS A 13 -6.73 -14.49 -14.37
C LYS A 13 -7.46 -13.56 -15.34
N GLY A 14 -6.79 -13.01 -16.34
CA GLY A 14 -7.41 -12.22 -17.40
C GLY A 14 -7.93 -10.85 -16.94
N TYR A 15 -7.34 -10.24 -15.92
CA TYR A 15 -7.72 -8.90 -15.45
C TYR A 15 -7.46 -7.84 -16.53
N ALA A 16 -8.31 -6.80 -16.55
CA ALA A 16 -8.16 -5.68 -17.49
C ALA A 16 -6.86 -4.90 -17.28
N HIS A 17 -6.43 -4.76 -16.01
CA HIS A 17 -5.23 -4.02 -15.63
C HIS A 17 -4.36 -4.85 -14.67
N PRO A 18 -3.76 -5.96 -15.16
CA PRO A 18 -2.95 -6.83 -14.32
C PRO A 18 -1.68 -6.15 -13.79
N GLU A 19 -1.22 -5.08 -14.44
CA GLU A 19 -0.09 -4.26 -14.03
C GLU A 19 -0.31 -3.53 -12.70
N ALA A 20 -1.56 -3.42 -12.25
CA ALA A 20 -1.88 -2.84 -10.95
C ALA A 20 -1.62 -3.80 -9.78
N LEU A 21 -1.40 -5.09 -10.07
CA LEU A 21 -1.22 -6.13 -9.06
C LEU A 21 0.23 -6.60 -8.99
N VAL A 22 0.69 -6.88 -7.77
CA VAL A 22 1.96 -7.57 -7.53
C VAL A 22 1.69 -8.85 -6.75
N SER A 23 2.52 -9.88 -6.99
CA SER A 23 2.40 -11.16 -6.29
C SER A 23 3.04 -11.09 -4.90
N THR A 24 2.62 -12.00 -4.02
CA THR A 24 3.27 -12.18 -2.73
C THR A 24 4.73 -12.59 -2.88
N GLU A 25 5.06 -13.39 -3.87
CA GLU A 25 6.44 -13.78 -4.17
C GLU A 25 7.30 -12.58 -4.51
N TRP A 26 6.85 -11.74 -5.44
CA TRP A 26 7.57 -10.54 -5.83
C TRP A 26 7.79 -9.62 -4.63
N LEU A 27 6.75 -9.39 -3.84
CA LEU A 27 6.85 -8.50 -2.68
C LEU A 27 7.81 -9.05 -1.63
N ALA A 28 7.77 -10.36 -1.37
CA ALA A 28 8.68 -11.00 -0.43
C ALA A 28 10.15 -10.79 -0.80
N GLU A 29 10.46 -10.73 -2.09
CA GLU A 29 11.82 -10.50 -2.58
C GLU A 29 12.23 -9.02 -2.55
N HIS A 30 11.27 -8.10 -2.41
CA HIS A 30 11.51 -6.65 -2.52
C HIS A 30 11.19 -5.86 -1.25
N LEU A 31 10.96 -6.55 -0.11
CA LEU A 31 10.57 -5.92 1.16
C LEU A 31 11.49 -4.79 1.61
N HIS A 32 12.77 -4.88 1.30
CA HIS A 32 13.80 -3.93 1.74
C HIS A 32 14.29 -3.01 0.62
N ASP A 33 13.61 -2.99 -0.52
CA ASP A 33 13.95 -2.09 -1.62
C ASP A 33 13.74 -0.64 -1.17
N PRO A 34 14.78 0.23 -1.24
CA PRO A 34 14.67 1.61 -0.76
C PRO A 34 13.70 2.47 -1.57
N THR A 35 13.34 2.05 -2.80
CA THR A 35 12.36 2.76 -3.63
C THR A 35 10.95 2.25 -3.47
N LEU A 36 10.74 1.25 -2.59
CA LEU A 36 9.44 0.66 -2.33
C LEU A 36 8.93 1.10 -0.96
N ARG A 37 7.64 1.43 -0.89
CA ARG A 37 6.91 1.59 0.37
C ARG A 37 5.70 0.68 0.35
N ILE A 38 5.47 0.02 1.47
CA ILE A 38 4.36 -0.92 1.65
C ILE A 38 3.41 -0.29 2.66
N ILE A 39 2.13 -0.22 2.32
CA ILE A 39 1.12 0.40 3.18
C ILE A 39 -0.01 -0.58 3.45
N GLU A 40 -0.28 -0.81 4.73
CA GLU A 40 -1.44 -1.58 5.18
C GLU A 40 -2.60 -0.64 5.47
N SER A 41 -3.75 -0.90 4.85
CA SER A 41 -4.99 -0.18 5.06
C SER A 41 -6.09 -1.20 5.34
N ASP A 42 -6.53 -1.29 6.59
CA ASP A 42 -7.46 -2.30 7.08
C ASP A 42 -8.79 -1.70 7.51
N GLU A 43 -9.85 -2.51 7.47
CA GLU A 43 -11.11 -2.19 8.15
C GLU A 43 -10.89 -2.18 9.66
N ASP A 44 -10.24 -3.21 10.19
CA ASP A 44 -9.82 -3.26 11.59
C ASP A 44 -8.45 -2.58 11.73
N VAL A 45 -8.47 -1.31 12.15
CA VAL A 45 -7.27 -0.50 12.26
C VAL A 45 -6.27 -1.00 13.31
N LEU A 46 -6.70 -1.90 14.19
CA LEU A 46 -5.83 -2.49 15.22
C LEU A 46 -5.04 -3.69 14.71
N LEU A 47 -5.40 -4.20 13.53
CA LEU A 47 -4.79 -5.41 12.99
C LEU A 47 -3.29 -5.25 12.72
N TYR A 48 -2.88 -4.07 12.29
CA TYR A 48 -1.48 -3.77 12.00
C TYR A 48 -0.58 -4.00 13.22
N GLU A 49 -1.02 -3.57 14.40
CA GLU A 49 -0.23 -3.72 15.63
C GLU A 49 -0.09 -5.18 16.08
N MET A 50 -1.00 -6.04 15.65
CA MET A 50 -0.95 -7.47 15.94
C MET A 50 0.07 -8.22 15.10
N GLY A 51 0.51 -7.61 14.01
CA GLY A 51 1.48 -8.17 13.07
C GLY A 51 1.22 -7.64 11.66
N HIS A 52 2.28 -7.34 10.93
CA HIS A 52 2.20 -6.80 9.57
C HIS A 52 3.40 -7.30 8.76
N LEU A 53 3.35 -7.06 7.46
CA LEU A 53 4.47 -7.37 6.58
C LEU A 53 5.71 -6.57 7.01
N PRO A 54 6.92 -7.15 6.91
CA PRO A 54 8.14 -6.40 7.19
C PRO A 54 8.21 -5.13 6.35
N ASN A 55 8.61 -4.01 6.96
CA ASN A 55 8.69 -2.67 6.36
C ASN A 55 7.34 -2.03 6.00
N ALA A 56 6.21 -2.64 6.31
CA ALA A 56 4.92 -2.04 6.06
C ALA A 56 4.62 -0.91 7.06
N GLN A 57 4.06 0.18 6.55
CA GLN A 57 3.51 1.26 7.33
C GLN A 57 1.99 1.17 7.32
N LYS A 58 1.36 1.74 8.34
CA LYS A 58 -0.10 1.79 8.45
C LYS A 58 -0.63 3.10 7.91
N VAL A 59 -1.74 3.02 7.20
CA VAL A 59 -2.62 4.16 6.91
C VAL A 59 -3.98 3.84 7.50
N ASP A 60 -4.50 4.72 8.33
CA ASP A 60 -5.86 4.63 8.84
C ASP A 60 -6.77 5.31 7.81
N TRP A 61 -7.59 4.51 7.09
CA TRP A 61 -8.44 5.04 6.04
C TRP A 61 -9.40 6.12 6.55
N HIS A 62 -9.82 6.02 7.80
CA HIS A 62 -10.77 6.95 8.39
C HIS A 62 -10.13 8.31 8.73
N SER A 63 -8.95 8.31 9.35
CA SER A 63 -8.29 9.55 9.79
C SER A 63 -7.31 10.12 8.75
N ASP A 64 -6.63 9.25 7.98
CA ASP A 64 -5.58 9.68 7.06
C ASP A 64 -6.09 9.97 5.64
N LEU A 65 -7.15 9.31 5.21
CA LEU A 65 -7.64 9.37 3.82
C LEU A 65 -8.99 10.07 3.67
N ASN A 66 -9.61 10.44 4.78
CA ASN A 66 -10.86 11.18 4.78
C ASN A 66 -10.69 12.53 5.46
N ASP A 67 -11.55 13.50 5.11
CA ASP A 67 -11.62 14.77 5.79
C ASP A 67 -12.18 14.56 7.21
N ALA A 68 -11.62 15.29 8.18
CA ALA A 68 -12.00 15.12 9.59
C ALA A 68 -13.38 15.69 9.93
N VAL A 69 -13.90 16.59 9.10
CA VAL A 69 -15.13 17.37 9.38
C VAL A 69 -16.22 17.07 8.35
N VAL A 70 -15.87 17.00 7.08
CA VAL A 70 -16.79 16.80 5.96
C VAL A 70 -16.75 15.35 5.52
N ARG A 71 -17.88 14.80 5.04
CA ARG A 71 -17.92 13.46 4.45
C ARG A 71 -17.28 13.48 3.06
N ASP A 72 -15.96 13.50 3.03
CA ASP A 72 -15.19 13.51 1.79
C ASP A 72 -13.83 12.87 2.02
N TYR A 73 -13.12 12.62 0.92
CA TYR A 73 -11.73 12.19 0.99
C TYR A 73 -10.84 13.35 1.45
N VAL A 74 -9.61 13.03 1.82
CA VAL A 74 -8.62 13.97 2.35
C VAL A 74 -8.32 15.11 1.34
N SER A 75 -7.95 16.28 1.85
CA SER A 75 -7.53 17.41 1.02
C SER A 75 -6.17 17.14 0.36
N ARG A 76 -5.87 17.89 -0.72
CA ARG A 76 -4.59 17.80 -1.41
C ARG A 76 -3.43 18.11 -0.46
N ASP A 77 -3.54 19.13 0.38
CA ASP A 77 -2.48 19.50 1.33
C ASP A 77 -2.24 18.41 2.37
N ALA A 78 -3.31 17.80 2.89
CA ALA A 78 -3.19 16.72 3.85
C ALA A 78 -2.61 15.45 3.19
N PHE A 79 -2.99 15.16 1.95
CA PHE A 79 -2.43 14.06 1.18
C PHE A 79 -0.93 14.25 0.97
N GLN A 80 -0.50 15.44 0.58
CA GLN A 80 0.90 15.77 0.39
C GLN A 80 1.70 15.58 1.67
N ALA A 81 1.16 16.06 2.81
CA ALA A 81 1.80 15.89 4.12
C ALA A 81 1.90 14.42 4.51
N LEU A 82 0.88 13.61 4.21
CA LEU A 82 0.87 12.18 4.47
C LEU A 82 1.99 11.48 3.71
N LEU A 83 2.14 11.74 2.42
CA LEU A 83 3.18 11.11 1.60
C LEU A 83 4.57 11.49 2.07
N ARG A 84 4.79 12.76 2.40
CA ARG A 84 6.06 13.22 2.95
C ARG A 84 6.44 12.50 4.23
N ALA A 85 5.49 12.38 5.16
CA ALA A 85 5.69 11.70 6.43
C ALA A 85 5.96 10.19 6.27
N LYS A 86 5.39 9.58 5.23
CA LYS A 86 5.57 8.15 4.93
C LYS A 86 6.84 7.85 4.13
N GLY A 87 7.63 8.86 3.81
CA GLY A 87 8.85 8.66 3.02
C GLY A 87 8.58 8.36 1.55
N ILE A 88 7.51 8.92 0.99
CA ILE A 88 7.07 8.71 -0.39
C ILE A 88 7.33 9.95 -1.23
N ASP A 89 7.89 9.77 -2.41
CA ASP A 89 8.04 10.81 -3.42
C ASP A 89 7.69 10.28 -4.81
N ASP A 90 7.93 11.06 -5.85
CA ASP A 90 7.57 10.67 -7.23
C ASP A 90 8.35 9.45 -7.75
N SER A 91 9.47 9.12 -7.13
CA SER A 91 10.28 7.96 -7.52
C SER A 91 9.90 6.69 -6.76
N THR A 92 8.98 6.77 -5.81
CA THR A 92 8.59 5.65 -4.94
C THR A 92 7.48 4.82 -5.59
N THR A 93 7.62 3.49 -5.54
CA THR A 93 6.54 2.56 -5.81
C THR A 93 5.83 2.24 -4.50
N VAL A 94 4.52 2.36 -4.46
CA VAL A 94 3.71 2.09 -3.27
C VAL A 94 2.86 0.85 -3.52
N VAL A 95 2.96 -0.13 -2.62
CA VAL A 95 2.14 -1.34 -2.63
C VAL A 95 1.18 -1.31 -1.46
N PHE A 96 -0.10 -1.42 -1.74
CA PHE A 96 -1.16 -1.45 -0.74
C PHE A 96 -1.64 -2.87 -0.50
N TYR A 97 -1.93 -3.18 0.75
CA TYR A 97 -2.59 -4.42 1.13
C TYR A 97 -3.43 -4.20 2.39
N GLY A 98 -4.30 -5.14 2.70
CA GLY A 98 -5.11 -5.07 3.91
C GLY A 98 -5.97 -6.31 4.12
N ASP A 99 -6.87 -6.22 5.08
CA ASP A 99 -7.86 -7.22 5.38
C ASP A 99 -9.08 -7.12 4.44
N LYS A 100 -10.09 -7.94 4.65
CA LYS A 100 -11.36 -7.89 3.91
C LYS A 100 -11.16 -7.89 2.39
N ASN A 101 -10.29 -8.78 1.90
CA ASN A 101 -9.97 -8.90 0.47
C ASN A 101 -9.48 -7.58 -0.15
N ASN A 102 -8.65 -6.84 0.57
CA ASN A 102 -8.11 -5.54 0.16
C ASN A 102 -9.16 -4.43 -0.01
N TRP A 103 -10.31 -4.53 0.61
CA TRP A 103 -11.37 -3.52 0.44
C TRP A 103 -10.85 -2.11 0.70
N TRP A 104 -10.24 -1.88 1.86
CA TRP A 104 -9.71 -0.56 2.21
C TRP A 104 -8.34 -0.26 1.59
N ALA A 105 -7.60 -1.29 1.19
CA ALA A 105 -6.39 -1.12 0.38
C ALA A 105 -6.76 -0.58 -1.01
N CYS A 106 -7.86 -1.05 -1.60
CA CYS A 106 -8.37 -0.52 -2.86
C CYS A 106 -8.82 0.95 -2.72
N TYR A 107 -9.41 1.32 -1.59
CA TYR A 107 -9.77 2.72 -1.33
C TYR A 107 -8.51 3.61 -1.28
N ALA A 108 -7.47 3.17 -0.56
CA ALA A 108 -6.21 3.90 -0.49
C ALA A 108 -5.57 4.05 -1.88
N PHE A 109 -5.56 2.97 -2.65
CA PHE A 109 -5.09 2.96 -4.04
C PHE A 109 -5.85 3.99 -4.88
N TRP A 110 -7.18 4.02 -4.77
CA TRP A 110 -8.02 4.97 -5.49
C TRP A 110 -7.71 6.42 -5.11
N VAL A 111 -7.57 6.71 -3.81
CA VAL A 111 -7.25 8.07 -3.33
C VAL A 111 -5.89 8.52 -3.89
N PHE A 112 -4.88 7.65 -3.89
CA PHE A 112 -3.58 7.99 -4.46
C PHE A 112 -3.68 8.31 -5.95
N GLN A 113 -4.43 7.53 -6.71
CA GLN A 113 -4.64 7.80 -8.13
C GLN A 113 -5.42 9.08 -8.39
N LEU A 114 -6.41 9.37 -7.54
CA LEU A 114 -7.20 10.59 -7.62
C LEU A 114 -6.31 11.84 -7.55
N PHE A 115 -5.26 11.80 -6.72
CA PHE A 115 -4.28 12.89 -6.60
C PHE A 115 -3.12 12.78 -7.60
N GLY A 116 -3.21 11.89 -8.57
CA GLY A 116 -2.22 11.77 -9.64
C GLY A 116 -0.99 10.93 -9.31
N PHE A 117 -1.00 10.19 -8.21
CA PHE A 117 0.09 9.28 -7.86
C PHE A 117 -0.09 7.95 -8.62
N GLY A 118 0.58 7.84 -9.77
CA GLY A 118 0.40 6.71 -10.69
C GLY A 118 1.20 5.45 -10.35
N ASN A 119 2.20 5.56 -9.48
CA ASN A 119 3.10 4.43 -9.17
C ASN A 119 2.62 3.63 -7.96
N ALA A 120 1.34 3.30 -7.94
CA ALA A 120 0.67 2.53 -6.90
C ALA A 120 0.31 1.14 -7.42
N ARG A 121 0.41 0.14 -6.54
CA ARG A 121 0.09 -1.25 -6.83
C ARG A 121 -0.70 -1.85 -5.67
N LEU A 122 -1.37 -2.96 -5.93
CA LEU A 122 -2.08 -3.74 -4.92
C LEU A 122 -1.44 -5.13 -4.79
N LEU A 123 -1.33 -5.61 -3.56
CA LEU A 123 -0.87 -6.98 -3.31
C LEU A 123 -2.02 -7.95 -3.66
N ASP A 124 -1.75 -8.89 -4.57
CA ASP A 124 -2.73 -9.88 -5.00
C ASP A 124 -3.21 -10.72 -3.79
N ASP A 125 -4.52 -10.76 -3.58
CA ASP A 125 -5.19 -11.41 -2.45
C ASP A 125 -4.78 -10.92 -1.04
N GLY A 126 -4.02 -9.84 -0.96
CA GLY A 126 -3.75 -9.08 0.24
C GLY A 126 -3.16 -9.87 1.41
N ARG A 127 -3.53 -9.46 2.62
CA ARG A 127 -3.01 -10.00 3.86
C ARG A 127 -3.31 -11.49 4.04
N THR A 128 -4.49 -11.94 3.67
CA THR A 128 -4.91 -13.34 3.85
C THR A 128 -3.99 -14.30 3.11
N LYS A 129 -3.67 -14.00 1.86
CA LYS A 129 -2.78 -14.87 1.07
C LYS A 129 -1.37 -14.91 1.66
N TRP A 130 -0.84 -13.77 2.07
CA TRP A 130 0.47 -13.68 2.70
C TRP A 130 0.56 -14.57 3.95
N GLU A 131 -0.45 -14.49 4.82
CA GLU A 131 -0.52 -15.29 6.03
C GLU A 131 -0.68 -16.79 5.75
N LEU A 132 -1.55 -17.15 4.77
CA LEU A 132 -1.77 -18.54 4.39
C LEU A 132 -0.52 -19.20 3.81
N GLU A 133 0.33 -18.42 3.17
CA GLU A 133 1.61 -18.91 2.62
C GLU A 133 2.71 -19.02 3.70
N GLY A 134 2.42 -18.65 4.93
CA GLY A 134 3.37 -18.71 6.04
C GLY A 134 4.54 -17.74 5.90
N ARG A 135 4.35 -16.65 5.17
CA ARG A 135 5.41 -15.65 4.99
C ARG A 135 5.62 -14.81 6.25
N GLU A 136 6.79 -14.18 6.36
CA GLU A 136 7.19 -13.43 7.54
C GLU A 136 6.22 -12.30 7.89
N MET A 137 5.91 -12.19 9.19
CA MET A 137 5.16 -11.09 9.79
C MET A 137 5.99 -10.50 10.92
N THR A 138 5.79 -9.22 11.23
CA THR A 138 6.53 -8.53 12.30
C THR A 138 5.64 -7.52 13.00
N THR A 139 6.05 -7.12 14.21
CA THR A 139 5.44 -5.99 14.93
C THR A 139 6.34 -4.74 14.91
N VAL A 140 7.49 -4.83 14.25
CA VAL A 140 8.43 -3.71 14.15
C VAL A 140 7.88 -2.66 13.19
N VAL A 141 7.69 -1.44 13.70
CA VAL A 141 7.22 -0.30 12.90
C VAL A 141 8.44 0.33 12.21
N PRO A 142 8.48 0.38 10.87
CA PRO A 142 9.60 1.00 10.17
C PRO A 142 9.55 2.52 10.29
N SER A 143 10.70 3.15 10.10
CA SER A 143 10.84 4.60 10.07
C SER A 143 11.57 5.01 8.78
N PHE A 144 11.02 5.97 8.07
CA PHE A 144 11.59 6.47 6.82
C PHE A 144 11.83 7.97 6.91
N ARG A 145 12.84 8.43 6.17
CA ARG A 145 13.13 9.86 6.08
C ARG A 145 11.98 10.57 5.36
N GLU A 146 11.58 11.74 5.90
CA GLU A 146 10.59 12.59 5.26
C GLU A 146 11.06 13.04 3.88
N THR A 147 10.15 13.06 2.91
CA THR A 147 10.42 13.48 1.53
C THR A 147 9.93 14.91 1.29
N ARG A 148 10.15 15.37 0.04
CA ARG A 148 9.67 16.69 -0.43
C ARG A 148 8.59 16.54 -1.49
N TYR A 149 7.77 15.51 -1.39
CA TYR A 149 6.70 15.24 -2.36
C TYR A 149 5.79 16.47 -2.53
N VAL A 150 5.44 16.79 -3.78
CA VAL A 150 4.55 17.90 -4.12
C VAL A 150 3.39 17.42 -4.98
#